data_1e8cbb6b8ecbb917cce1cb3ee37bcd75
#
_entry.id   1e8cbb6b8ecbb917cce1cb3ee37bcd75
#
_cell.length_a   1.000
_cell.length_b   1.000
_cell.length_c   1.000
_cell.angle_alpha   90.00
_cell.angle_beta   90.00
_cell.angle_gamma   90.00
#
_symmetry.space_group_name_H-M   'P 1'
#
loop_
_entity.id
_entity.type
_entity.pdbx_description
1 polymer ?
#
loop_
_entity_poly.entity_id
_entity_poly.type
_entity_poly.pdbx_seq_one_letter_code
_entity_poly.pdbx_strand_id
1 'polypeptide(L)'
;MAFALNDRVFETTTTTSTGAVALGGAVTGYETFADGVGNNNTTYYAIVHTTLDEWEVGFGTLDGTSANLARTTVFSSTNSDAAVDFTAGTKDVICTFPATKEVSSKLTTTGDTLYASAAHTPARLAIGGARQVLQTNSGTTAPEWVASPQSVLTGTGDTLYTSGANTLARLAIGTGRYTLQTNSGGTAPEWAASPQSLLTGQGDLLYTS
;
A
#
# COMPACT_ATOMS: atom_id res chain seq x y z
N MET A 1 0.70 6.46 -23.12
CA MET A 1 1.91 6.53 -22.25
C MET A 1 1.81 5.38 -21.27
N ALA A 2 2.67 4.39 -21.36
CA ALA A 2 2.76 3.25 -20.46
C ALA A 2 4.11 3.28 -19.74
N PHE A 3 4.19 2.67 -18.55
CA PHE A 3 5.46 2.38 -17.92
C PHE A 3 6.01 1.08 -18.50
N ALA A 4 7.24 1.11 -18.98
CA ALA A 4 7.95 -0.05 -19.51
C ALA A 4 9.35 -0.12 -18.89
N LEU A 5 9.74 -1.31 -18.51
CA LEU A 5 11.08 -1.66 -18.04
C LEU A 5 11.52 -2.89 -18.81
N ASN A 6 12.69 -2.85 -19.43
CA ASN A 6 13.18 -3.95 -20.21
C ASN A 6 14.68 -4.16 -19.98
N ASP A 7 15.12 -5.39 -20.15
CA ASP A 7 16.51 -5.77 -20.01
C ASP A 7 17.32 -5.35 -21.23
N ARG A 8 18.60 -5.09 -21.04
CA ARG A 8 19.57 -4.81 -22.11
C ARG A 8 19.26 -3.58 -22.97
N VAL A 9 18.56 -2.58 -22.41
CA VAL A 9 18.37 -1.28 -23.06
C VAL A 9 19.47 -0.36 -22.57
N PHE A 10 20.36 0.00 -23.47
CA PHE A 10 21.54 0.82 -23.18
C PHE A 10 21.97 1.61 -24.40
N GLU A 11 21.89 2.92 -24.29
CA GLU A 11 22.38 3.86 -25.30
C GLU A 11 23.41 4.82 -24.70
N THR A 12 24.04 5.62 -25.53
CA THR A 12 24.94 6.70 -25.09
C THR A 12 24.33 8.06 -25.36
N THR A 13 24.85 9.09 -24.70
CA THR A 13 24.53 10.49 -24.97
C THR A 13 25.76 11.37 -24.80
N THR A 14 25.82 12.46 -25.54
CA THR A 14 26.78 13.55 -25.34
C THR A 14 26.14 14.86 -24.87
N THR A 15 24.79 14.80 -24.63
CA THR A 15 24.03 15.98 -24.20
C THR A 15 24.58 16.54 -22.90
N THR A 16 24.77 17.83 -22.86
CA THR A 16 25.06 18.65 -21.67
C THR A 16 23.76 19.25 -21.15
N SER A 17 23.77 19.91 -20.03
CA SER A 17 22.62 20.60 -19.42
C SER A 17 21.73 19.73 -18.52
N THR A 18 20.72 20.36 -17.88
CA THR A 18 19.73 19.73 -17.02
C THR A 18 18.46 19.28 -17.76
N GLY A 19 18.38 19.52 -19.08
CA GLY A 19 17.21 19.19 -19.91
C GLY A 19 17.09 17.71 -20.30
N ALA A 20 16.25 17.42 -21.29
CA ALA A 20 16.18 16.10 -21.89
C ALA A 20 17.50 15.70 -22.54
N VAL A 21 17.84 14.43 -22.49
CA VAL A 21 19.05 13.91 -23.13
C VAL A 21 18.71 13.29 -24.48
N ALA A 22 19.49 13.65 -25.51
CA ALA A 22 19.40 13.01 -26.82
C ALA A 22 20.05 11.63 -26.75
N LEU A 23 19.36 10.60 -27.23
CA LEU A 23 19.83 9.22 -27.25
C LEU A 23 20.64 8.99 -28.54
N GLY A 24 21.83 8.42 -28.40
CA GLY A 24 22.82 8.30 -29.47
C GLY A 24 22.88 6.95 -30.15
N GLY A 25 21.94 6.07 -29.85
CA GLY A 25 21.88 4.70 -30.37
C GLY A 25 22.47 3.67 -29.43
N ALA A 26 22.09 2.40 -29.65
CA ALA A 26 22.42 1.29 -28.78
C ALA A 26 23.94 0.99 -28.76
N VAL A 27 24.44 0.69 -27.59
CA VAL A 27 25.75 0.09 -27.40
C VAL A 27 25.76 -1.33 -27.96
N THR A 28 26.86 -1.77 -28.53
CA THR A 28 26.97 -3.11 -29.13
C THR A 28 26.49 -4.20 -28.17
N GLY A 29 25.54 -4.99 -28.61
CA GLY A 29 24.94 -6.08 -27.82
C GLY A 29 23.76 -5.64 -26.95
N TYR A 30 23.31 -4.40 -27.04
CA TYR A 30 22.15 -3.86 -26.33
C TYR A 30 21.07 -3.39 -27.31
N GLU A 31 19.91 -3.07 -26.79
CA GLU A 31 18.77 -2.52 -27.52
C GLU A 31 18.67 -1.02 -27.35
N THR A 32 18.00 -0.34 -28.27
CA THR A 32 17.64 1.06 -28.12
C THR A 32 16.49 1.24 -27.13
N PHE A 33 16.34 2.44 -26.59
CA PHE A 33 15.14 2.80 -25.82
C PHE A 33 13.88 2.74 -26.70
N ALA A 34 14.01 3.00 -28.00
CA ALA A 34 12.89 2.85 -28.95
C ALA A 34 12.38 1.42 -29.02
N ASP A 35 13.26 0.44 -29.08
CA ASP A 35 12.90 -0.98 -29.20
C ASP A 35 12.47 -1.56 -27.85
N GLY A 36 13.20 -1.28 -26.77
CA GLY A 36 12.97 -1.89 -25.48
C GLY A 36 11.91 -1.21 -24.63
N VAL A 37 11.74 0.11 -24.73
CA VAL A 37 10.77 0.89 -23.94
C VAL A 37 9.62 1.38 -24.82
N GLY A 38 9.93 1.90 -25.99
CA GLY A 38 8.94 2.38 -26.97
C GLY A 38 8.56 3.85 -26.81
N ASN A 39 8.09 4.42 -27.92
CA ASN A 39 7.76 5.84 -28.04
C ASN A 39 6.68 6.29 -27.07
N ASN A 40 6.84 7.51 -26.51
CA ASN A 40 5.95 8.13 -25.53
C ASN A 40 5.78 7.34 -24.22
N ASN A 41 6.57 6.31 -23.98
CA ASN A 41 6.51 5.55 -22.74
C ASN A 41 7.44 6.11 -21.67
N THR A 42 7.19 5.72 -20.46
CA THR A 42 7.99 6.09 -19.28
C THR A 42 8.80 4.90 -18.81
N THR A 43 9.98 5.17 -18.24
CA THR A 43 10.87 4.13 -17.72
C THR A 43 11.71 4.66 -16.56
N TYR A 44 12.39 3.76 -15.85
CA TYR A 44 13.50 4.16 -15.00
C TYR A 44 14.79 4.16 -15.81
N TYR A 45 15.69 5.08 -15.45
CA TYR A 45 16.97 5.23 -16.10
C TYR A 45 18.09 5.50 -15.10
N ALA A 46 19.30 5.20 -15.50
CA ALA A 46 20.54 5.74 -14.95
C ALA A 46 21.32 6.43 -16.07
N ILE A 47 21.88 7.59 -15.77
CA ILE A 47 22.85 8.30 -16.63
C ILE A 47 24.14 8.40 -15.87
N VAL A 48 25.24 7.98 -16.48
CA VAL A 48 26.56 7.98 -15.84
C VAL A 48 27.59 8.54 -16.81
N HIS A 49 28.33 9.57 -16.41
CA HIS A 49 29.44 10.08 -17.21
C HIS A 49 30.60 9.07 -17.22
N THR A 50 31.12 8.75 -18.41
CA THR A 50 32.08 7.64 -18.56
C THR A 50 33.46 7.92 -17.94
N THR A 51 33.79 9.16 -17.64
CA THR A 51 35.11 9.58 -17.13
C THR A 51 35.09 10.52 -15.94
N LEU A 52 33.93 11.07 -15.59
CA LEU A 52 33.75 12.00 -14.48
C LEU A 52 32.80 11.43 -13.44
N ASP A 53 32.88 11.88 -12.20
CA ASP A 53 31.94 11.52 -11.14
C ASP A 53 30.65 12.36 -11.27
N GLU A 54 29.94 12.17 -12.37
CA GLU A 54 28.63 12.76 -12.64
C GLU A 54 27.66 11.66 -12.99
N TRP A 55 26.62 11.51 -12.20
CA TRP A 55 25.60 10.50 -12.45
C TRP A 55 24.24 10.92 -11.88
N GLU A 56 23.18 10.37 -12.45
CA GLU A 56 21.84 10.44 -11.89
C GLU A 56 21.04 9.17 -12.19
N VAL A 57 20.10 8.87 -11.31
CA VAL A 57 19.11 7.80 -11.46
C VAL A 57 17.73 8.41 -11.30
N GLY A 58 16.82 8.08 -12.21
CA GLY A 58 15.51 8.71 -12.20
C GLY A 58 14.42 7.97 -12.95
N PHE A 59 13.32 8.68 -13.10
CA PHE A 59 12.16 8.32 -13.92
C PHE A 59 12.08 9.30 -15.09
N GLY A 60 12.00 8.76 -16.29
CA GLY A 60 12.00 9.54 -17.52
C GLY A 60 10.87 9.19 -18.46
N THR A 61 10.66 10.07 -19.43
CA THR A 61 9.66 9.91 -20.49
C THR A 61 10.34 10.05 -21.83
N LEU A 62 10.13 9.07 -22.72
CA LEU A 62 10.58 9.14 -24.11
C LEU A 62 9.66 10.02 -24.93
N ASP A 63 10.23 10.76 -25.86
CA ASP A 63 9.44 11.53 -26.82
C ASP A 63 8.75 10.62 -27.86
N GLY A 64 7.99 11.21 -28.81
CA GLY A 64 7.24 10.50 -29.81
C GLY A 64 8.06 9.68 -30.82
N THR A 65 9.39 9.84 -30.81
CA THR A 65 10.33 9.12 -31.66
C THR A 65 11.34 8.31 -30.87
N SER A 66 11.30 8.40 -29.53
CA SER A 66 12.31 7.86 -28.62
C SER A 66 13.73 8.36 -28.89
N ALA A 67 13.87 9.52 -29.54
CA ALA A 67 15.16 10.16 -29.76
C ALA A 67 15.64 10.94 -28.53
N ASN A 68 14.73 11.30 -27.63
CA ASN A 68 15.05 12.04 -26.41
C ASN A 68 14.38 11.40 -25.19
N LEU A 69 15.12 11.38 -24.09
CA LEU A 69 14.65 11.00 -22.76
C LEU A 69 14.51 12.25 -21.89
N ALA A 70 13.29 12.65 -21.60
CA ALA A 70 13.02 13.69 -20.61
C ALA A 70 13.26 13.14 -19.20
N ARG A 71 14.04 13.85 -18.40
CA ARG A 71 14.38 13.51 -17.01
C ARG A 71 13.27 14.02 -16.08
N THR A 72 12.15 13.28 -16.03
CA THR A 72 10.90 13.73 -15.39
C THR A 72 11.03 13.86 -13.88
N THR A 73 11.72 12.92 -13.25
CA THR A 73 11.98 12.93 -11.79
C THR A 73 13.33 12.29 -11.54
N VAL A 74 14.24 13.00 -10.88
CA VAL A 74 15.50 12.44 -10.40
C VAL A 74 15.27 11.87 -9.00
N PHE A 75 15.77 10.67 -8.73
CA PHE A 75 15.67 10.00 -7.44
C PHE A 75 16.93 10.13 -6.61
N SER A 76 18.07 10.08 -7.28
CA SER A 76 19.39 10.29 -6.68
C SER A 76 20.39 10.77 -7.72
N SER A 77 21.31 11.64 -7.33
CA SER A 77 22.32 12.17 -8.24
C SER A 77 23.52 12.75 -7.49
N THR A 78 24.58 13.01 -8.22
CA THR A 78 25.73 13.80 -7.73
C THR A 78 25.42 15.27 -7.52
N ASN A 79 24.24 15.74 -7.93
CA ASN A 79 23.78 17.12 -7.74
C ASN A 79 22.72 17.22 -6.63
N SER A 80 22.97 16.59 -5.47
CA SER A 80 22.03 16.61 -4.31
C SER A 80 20.60 16.20 -4.68
N ASP A 81 20.48 15.12 -5.45
CA ASP A 81 19.22 14.55 -5.94
C ASP A 81 18.43 15.45 -6.91
N ALA A 82 19.04 16.53 -7.39
CA ALA A 82 18.55 17.33 -8.50
C ALA A 82 19.12 16.85 -9.85
N ALA A 83 18.55 17.32 -10.96
CA ALA A 83 19.07 17.02 -12.28
C ALA A 83 20.51 17.50 -12.44
N VAL A 84 21.38 16.62 -12.92
CA VAL A 84 22.79 16.94 -13.13
C VAL A 84 22.95 17.80 -14.39
N ASP A 85 23.69 18.88 -14.27
CA ASP A 85 24.18 19.64 -15.43
C ASP A 85 25.42 18.94 -15.96
N PHE A 86 25.22 17.90 -16.76
CA PHE A 86 26.30 17.07 -17.26
C PHE A 86 27.29 17.88 -18.10
N THR A 87 28.57 17.69 -17.84
CA THR A 87 29.63 18.27 -18.62
C THR A 87 29.81 17.58 -19.98
N ALA A 88 30.65 18.15 -20.84
CA ALA A 88 30.96 17.56 -22.14
C ALA A 88 31.68 16.21 -22.00
N GLY A 89 31.31 15.27 -22.85
CA GLY A 89 31.82 13.90 -22.85
C GLY A 89 30.67 12.88 -23.07
N THR A 90 31.03 11.63 -23.22
CA THR A 90 30.08 10.54 -23.38
C THR A 90 29.49 10.17 -22.01
N LYS A 91 28.19 9.97 -21.97
CA LYS A 91 27.45 9.39 -20.82
C LYS A 91 26.73 8.14 -21.30
N ASP A 92 26.73 7.15 -20.44
CA ASP A 92 25.94 5.94 -20.56
C ASP A 92 24.52 6.20 -20.09
N VAL A 93 23.52 5.76 -20.86
CA VAL A 93 22.08 5.86 -20.52
C VAL A 93 21.52 4.46 -20.50
N ILE A 94 21.12 4.00 -19.32
CA ILE A 94 20.75 2.61 -19.09
C ILE A 94 19.32 2.55 -18.54
N CYS A 95 18.46 1.69 -19.13
CA CYS A 95 17.21 1.30 -18.50
C CYS A 95 17.52 0.36 -17.32
N THR A 96 17.16 0.76 -16.12
CA THR A 96 17.51 0.01 -14.90
C THR A 96 16.48 0.18 -13.81
N PHE A 97 16.34 -0.81 -12.93
CA PHE A 97 15.49 -0.71 -11.76
C PHE A 97 16.24 -0.02 -10.62
N PRO A 98 15.84 1.19 -10.20
CA PRO A 98 16.53 1.92 -9.14
C PRO A 98 16.44 1.23 -7.78
N ALA A 99 17.52 1.21 -7.02
CA ALA A 99 17.54 0.64 -5.67
C ALA A 99 16.52 1.31 -4.72
N THR A 100 16.25 2.61 -4.92
CA THR A 100 15.23 3.34 -4.15
C THR A 100 13.79 2.86 -4.41
N LYS A 101 13.57 2.08 -5.47
CA LYS A 101 12.28 1.48 -5.84
C LYS A 101 12.19 0.02 -5.47
N GLU A 102 13.26 -0.55 -4.96
CA GLU A 102 13.29 -1.92 -4.47
C GLU A 102 12.29 -2.07 -3.31
N VAL A 103 11.42 -3.09 -3.41
CA VAL A 103 10.28 -3.26 -2.51
C VAL A 103 10.56 -4.17 -1.32
N SER A 104 11.54 -5.08 -1.43
CA SER A 104 11.86 -6.00 -0.34
C SER A 104 12.46 -5.28 0.86
N SER A 105 13.21 -4.19 0.62
CA SER A 105 13.75 -3.34 1.68
C SER A 105 12.68 -2.60 2.50
N LYS A 106 11.45 -2.52 1.98
CA LYS A 106 10.31 -1.93 2.69
C LYS A 106 9.66 -2.89 3.67
N LEU A 107 9.79 -4.20 3.45
CA LEU A 107 9.24 -5.24 4.31
C LEU A 107 10.27 -5.55 5.41
N THR A 108 10.11 -4.98 6.59
CA THR A 108 11.11 -5.03 7.67
C THR A 108 10.78 -6.03 8.76
N THR A 109 9.56 -6.60 8.74
CA THR A 109 9.10 -7.54 9.75
C THR A 109 8.29 -8.66 9.09
N THR A 110 8.42 -9.88 9.60
CA THR A 110 7.60 -11.02 9.15
C THR A 110 6.11 -10.71 9.25
N GLY A 111 5.39 -10.93 8.14
CA GLY A 111 3.95 -10.66 8.05
C GLY A 111 3.58 -9.26 7.57
N ASP A 112 4.56 -8.41 7.28
CA ASP A 112 4.31 -7.13 6.63
C ASP A 112 3.62 -7.32 5.27
N THR A 113 2.77 -6.38 4.90
CA THR A 113 2.06 -6.35 3.63
C THR A 113 2.50 -5.15 2.80
N LEU A 114 2.69 -5.35 1.50
CA LEU A 114 2.97 -4.27 0.57
C LEU A 114 1.68 -3.80 -0.09
N TYR A 115 1.49 -2.50 -0.20
CA TYR A 115 0.39 -1.89 -0.94
C TYR A 115 0.85 -0.67 -1.71
N ALA A 116 0.05 -0.20 -2.67
CA ALA A 116 0.31 1.05 -3.38
C ALA A 116 -0.35 2.23 -2.64
N SER A 117 0.44 3.14 -2.09
CA SER A 117 -0.06 4.38 -1.45
C SER A 117 -0.41 5.46 -2.46
N ALA A 118 0.12 5.36 -3.68
CA ALA A 118 -0.19 6.15 -4.87
C ALA A 118 0.24 5.34 -6.10
N ALA A 119 -0.07 5.82 -7.30
CA ALA A 119 0.44 5.21 -8.53
C ALA A 119 1.97 5.09 -8.48
N HIS A 120 2.49 3.90 -8.76
CA HIS A 120 3.93 3.58 -8.74
C HIS A 120 4.65 3.87 -7.40
N THR A 121 3.90 3.93 -6.28
CA THR A 121 4.47 4.23 -4.96
C THR A 121 4.15 3.10 -3.98
N PRO A 122 5.03 2.09 -3.87
CA PRO A 122 4.84 1.01 -2.91
C PRO A 122 5.07 1.50 -1.47
N ALA A 123 4.20 1.10 -0.59
CA ALA A 123 4.27 1.38 0.84
C ALA A 123 4.09 0.11 1.67
N ARG A 124 4.64 0.13 2.87
CA ARG A 124 4.53 -0.96 3.83
C ARG A 124 3.31 -0.74 4.72
N LEU A 125 2.51 -1.77 4.87
CA LEU A 125 1.61 -1.93 6.00
C LEU A 125 2.25 -2.94 6.96
N ALA A 126 2.64 -2.50 8.14
CA ALA A 126 3.18 -3.39 9.17
C ALA A 126 2.14 -4.46 9.54
N ILE A 127 2.59 -5.65 9.93
CA ILE A 127 1.69 -6.69 10.41
C ILE A 127 0.79 -6.16 11.52
N GLY A 128 -0.49 -6.49 11.47
CA GLY A 128 -1.45 -6.15 12.50
C GLY A 128 -1.23 -6.91 13.82
N GLY A 129 -1.89 -6.44 14.87
CA GLY A 129 -1.92 -7.12 16.15
C GLY A 129 -2.80 -8.39 16.10
N ALA A 130 -2.74 -9.19 17.18
CA ALA A 130 -3.58 -10.38 17.32
C ALA A 130 -5.07 -10.01 17.20
N ARG A 131 -5.83 -10.85 16.49
CA ARG A 131 -7.28 -10.69 16.27
C ARG A 131 -7.67 -9.43 15.51
N GLN A 132 -6.77 -8.90 14.69
CA GLN A 132 -7.12 -7.88 13.71
C GLN A 132 -7.43 -8.51 12.34
N VAL A 133 -8.24 -7.83 11.56
CA VAL A 133 -8.55 -8.16 10.15
C VAL A 133 -8.12 -7.01 9.25
N LEU A 134 -7.66 -7.37 8.07
CA LEU A 134 -7.30 -6.40 7.04
C LEU A 134 -8.57 -5.92 6.33
N GLN A 135 -8.76 -4.64 6.27
CA GLN A 135 -9.85 -4.01 5.52
C GLN A 135 -9.40 -2.74 4.80
N THR A 136 -10.26 -2.18 3.98
CA THR A 136 -10.09 -0.83 3.43
C THR A 136 -10.49 0.19 4.49
N ASN A 137 -9.70 1.25 4.66
CA ASN A 137 -10.01 2.34 5.57
C ASN A 137 -11.29 3.09 5.16
N SER A 138 -11.87 3.87 6.05
CA SER A 138 -13.11 4.61 5.82
C SER A 138 -13.02 5.61 4.65
N GLY A 139 -11.81 6.09 4.32
CA GLY A 139 -11.54 6.97 3.19
C GLY A 139 -11.37 6.24 1.84
N THR A 140 -11.43 4.91 1.81
CA THR A 140 -11.18 4.06 0.62
C THR A 140 -9.84 4.31 -0.06
N THR A 141 -8.85 4.75 0.69
CA THR A 141 -7.53 5.17 0.17
C THR A 141 -6.39 4.20 0.48
N ALA A 142 -6.55 3.36 1.51
CA ALA A 142 -5.50 2.43 1.93
C ALA A 142 -6.06 1.22 2.69
N PRO A 143 -5.35 0.09 2.71
CA PRO A 143 -5.65 -0.99 3.63
C PRO A 143 -5.26 -0.60 5.07
N GLU A 144 -6.01 -1.10 6.03
CA GLU A 144 -5.74 -0.94 7.47
C GLU A 144 -6.07 -2.21 8.26
N TRP A 145 -5.46 -2.37 9.42
CA TRP A 145 -5.79 -3.41 10.37
C TRP A 145 -6.76 -2.90 11.40
N VAL A 146 -7.90 -3.56 11.52
CA VAL A 146 -8.92 -3.23 12.53
C VAL A 146 -9.20 -4.42 13.43
N ALA A 147 -9.71 -4.14 14.63
CA ALA A 147 -10.14 -5.18 15.54
C ALA A 147 -11.20 -6.09 14.89
N SER A 148 -10.98 -7.40 14.89
CA SER A 148 -11.99 -8.33 14.39
C SER A 148 -13.23 -8.32 15.29
N PRO A 149 -14.42 -8.68 14.78
CA PRO A 149 -15.61 -8.85 15.61
C PRO A 149 -15.40 -9.76 16.82
N GLN A 150 -14.55 -10.77 16.70
CA GLN A 150 -14.19 -11.68 17.79
C GLN A 150 -13.44 -10.99 18.93
N SER A 151 -12.74 -9.87 18.68
CA SER A 151 -12.01 -9.15 19.71
C SER A 151 -12.93 -8.45 20.72
N VAL A 152 -14.18 -8.22 20.34
CA VAL A 152 -15.23 -7.65 21.19
C VAL A 152 -15.73 -8.67 22.23
N LEU A 153 -15.71 -9.96 21.88
CA LEU A 153 -16.14 -11.06 22.74
C LEU A 153 -15.02 -11.45 23.71
N THR A 154 -15.17 -11.22 24.98
CA THR A 154 -14.14 -11.43 26.01
C THR A 154 -14.45 -12.57 26.99
N GLY A 155 -15.67 -13.09 26.97
CA GLY A 155 -16.13 -14.18 27.84
C GLY A 155 -16.88 -15.28 27.07
N THR A 156 -16.87 -16.49 27.63
CA THR A 156 -17.67 -17.61 27.10
C THR A 156 -19.14 -17.28 27.23
N GLY A 157 -19.89 -17.46 26.13
CA GLY A 157 -21.33 -17.18 26.09
C GLY A 157 -21.72 -15.73 25.81
N ASP A 158 -20.74 -14.86 25.56
CA ASP A 158 -20.99 -13.50 25.13
C ASP A 158 -21.74 -13.47 23.78
N THR A 159 -22.58 -12.48 23.60
CA THR A 159 -23.33 -12.24 22.36
C THR A 159 -22.89 -10.93 21.71
N LEU A 160 -22.70 -10.95 20.40
CA LEU A 160 -22.38 -9.76 19.62
C LEU A 160 -23.68 -9.13 19.10
N TYR A 161 -23.81 -7.80 19.20
CA TYR A 161 -24.91 -7.04 18.64
C TYR A 161 -24.45 -5.72 18.08
N THR A 162 -25.30 -5.01 17.33
CA THR A 162 -25.04 -3.66 16.86
C THR A 162 -25.64 -2.63 17.80
N SER A 163 -24.82 -1.76 18.39
CA SER A 163 -25.27 -0.66 19.25
C SER A 163 -25.53 0.64 18.49
N GLY A 164 -25.22 0.67 17.21
CA GLY A 164 -25.42 1.77 16.28
C GLY A 164 -25.07 1.34 14.87
N ALA A 165 -25.23 2.22 13.88
CA ALA A 165 -24.84 1.93 12.52
C ALA A 165 -23.32 1.59 12.48
N ASN A 166 -23.00 0.41 11.97
CA ASN A 166 -21.61 -0.12 11.87
C ASN A 166 -20.82 -0.17 13.20
N THR A 167 -21.52 -0.15 14.35
CA THR A 167 -20.88 -0.23 15.67
C THR A 167 -21.25 -1.53 16.34
N LEU A 168 -20.27 -2.43 16.48
CA LEU A 168 -20.43 -3.69 17.21
C LEU A 168 -20.26 -3.49 18.71
N ALA A 169 -21.10 -4.14 19.46
CA ALA A 169 -21.04 -4.17 20.93
C ALA A 169 -21.19 -5.58 21.46
N ARG A 170 -20.69 -5.79 22.66
CA ARG A 170 -20.78 -7.04 23.39
C ARG A 170 -21.92 -6.98 24.40
N LEU A 171 -22.77 -7.99 24.38
CA LEU A 171 -23.62 -8.33 25.52
C LEU A 171 -22.96 -9.49 26.27
N ALA A 172 -22.46 -9.24 27.48
CA ALA A 172 -21.90 -10.31 28.31
C ALA A 172 -22.96 -11.37 28.61
N ILE A 173 -22.53 -12.63 28.80
CA ILE A 173 -23.44 -13.70 29.21
C ILE A 173 -24.26 -13.29 30.44
N GLY A 174 -25.56 -13.53 30.38
CA GLY A 174 -26.45 -13.26 31.50
C GLY A 174 -26.32 -14.26 32.64
N THR A 175 -26.97 -13.94 33.73
CA THR A 175 -27.11 -14.85 34.89
C THR A 175 -27.96 -16.08 34.53
N GLY A 176 -27.68 -17.21 35.14
CA GLY A 176 -28.50 -18.44 34.96
C GLY A 176 -29.98 -18.16 35.15
N ARG A 177 -30.82 -18.78 34.30
CA ARG A 177 -32.27 -18.58 34.20
C ARG A 177 -32.72 -17.21 33.70
N TYR A 178 -31.82 -16.40 33.11
CA TYR A 178 -32.20 -15.20 32.39
C TYR A 178 -32.53 -15.53 30.93
N THR A 179 -33.43 -14.78 30.33
CA THR A 179 -33.82 -14.86 28.92
C THR A 179 -33.26 -13.63 28.17
N LEU A 180 -32.78 -13.87 26.95
CA LEU A 180 -32.41 -12.78 26.06
C LEU A 180 -33.69 -12.14 25.50
N GLN A 181 -33.83 -10.84 25.68
CA GLN A 181 -34.95 -10.06 25.17
C GLN A 181 -34.51 -8.71 24.63
N THR A 182 -35.42 -7.98 24.02
CA THR A 182 -35.22 -6.57 23.68
C THR A 182 -35.48 -5.73 24.92
N ASN A 183 -34.63 -4.73 25.18
CA ASN A 183 -34.82 -3.79 26.28
C ASN A 183 -36.13 -2.99 26.12
N SER A 184 -36.62 -2.36 27.18
CA SER A 184 -37.87 -1.61 27.22
C SER A 184 -37.93 -0.45 26.21
N GLY A 185 -36.77 0.08 25.77
CA GLY A 185 -36.65 1.09 24.74
C GLY A 185 -36.67 0.56 23.30
N GLY A 186 -36.62 -0.75 23.08
CA GLY A 186 -36.59 -1.37 21.75
C GLY A 186 -35.26 -1.13 21.00
N THR A 187 -34.17 -0.80 21.72
CA THR A 187 -32.93 -0.32 21.11
C THR A 187 -31.76 -1.29 21.19
N ALA A 188 -31.81 -2.26 22.09
CA ALA A 188 -30.70 -3.20 22.30
C ALA A 188 -31.20 -4.52 22.90
N PRO A 189 -30.48 -5.62 22.71
CA PRO A 189 -30.74 -6.85 23.46
C PRO A 189 -30.28 -6.71 24.92
N GLU A 190 -30.99 -7.33 25.83
CA GLU A 190 -30.65 -7.43 27.23
C GLU A 190 -30.97 -8.79 27.81
N TRP A 191 -30.38 -9.13 28.95
CA TRP A 191 -30.75 -10.29 29.74
C TRP A 191 -31.73 -9.89 30.82
N ALA A 192 -32.90 -10.50 30.85
CA ALA A 192 -33.91 -10.27 31.88
C ALA A 192 -34.22 -11.54 32.64
N ALA A 193 -34.62 -11.39 33.88
CA ALA A 193 -35.06 -12.52 34.70
C ALA A 193 -36.23 -13.27 34.02
N SER A 194 -36.07 -14.56 33.77
CA SER A 194 -37.18 -15.34 33.26
C SER A 194 -38.24 -15.55 34.33
N PRO A 195 -39.51 -15.84 33.96
CA PRO A 195 -40.51 -16.20 34.93
C PRO A 195 -40.08 -17.34 35.86
N GLN A 196 -39.30 -18.29 35.34
CA GLN A 196 -38.73 -19.37 36.12
C GLN A 196 -37.73 -18.93 37.20
N SER A 197 -37.11 -17.78 37.06
CA SER A 197 -36.18 -17.23 38.07
C SER A 197 -36.93 -16.71 39.29
N LEU A 198 -38.21 -16.43 39.15
CA LEU A 198 -39.10 -15.98 40.21
C LEU A 198 -39.64 -17.15 41.06
N LEU A 199 -39.60 -18.38 40.51
CA LEU A 199 -40.01 -19.58 41.21
C LEU A 199 -38.84 -20.12 42.04
N THR A 200 -38.89 -19.92 43.36
CA THR A 200 -37.77 -20.25 44.27
C THR A 200 -38.03 -21.50 45.11
N GLY A 201 -39.26 -21.97 45.08
CA GLY A 201 -39.69 -23.13 45.86
C GLY A 201 -40.51 -24.17 45.04
N GLN A 202 -40.60 -25.37 45.57
CA GLN A 202 -41.45 -26.40 44.98
C GLN A 202 -42.95 -26.04 45.22
N GLY A 203 -43.71 -25.94 44.13
CA GLY A 203 -45.11 -25.54 44.19
C GLY A 203 -45.41 -24.06 43.96
N ASP A 204 -44.40 -23.25 43.69
CA ASP A 204 -44.59 -21.84 43.34
C ASP A 204 -45.35 -21.72 41.99
N LEU A 205 -46.28 -20.77 41.93
CA LEU A 205 -47.08 -20.43 40.77
C LEU A 205 -46.87 -18.97 40.39
N LEU A 206 -46.80 -18.70 39.09
CA LEU A 206 -46.85 -17.33 38.55
C LEU A 206 -48.28 -16.88 38.43
N TYR A 207 -48.61 -15.66 38.92
CA TYR A 207 -49.90 -15.03 38.71
C TYR A 207 -49.71 -13.59 38.24
N THR A 208 -50.69 -13.06 37.52
CA THR A 208 -50.74 -11.66 37.14
C THR A 208 -51.53 -10.88 38.20
N SER A 209 -50.98 -9.80 38.68
CA SER A 209 -51.65 -8.83 39.55
C SER A 209 -52.40 -7.80 38.72
#